data_d0e9fc1e7dd2bf4c3fdbc8dabe190d07
#
_entry.id   d0e9fc1e7dd2bf4c3fdbc8dabe190d07
#
_cell.length_a   1.000
_cell.length_b   1.000
_cell.length_c   1.000
_cell.angle_alpha   90.00
_cell.angle_beta   90.00
_cell.angle_gamma   90.00
#
_symmetry.space_group_name_H-M   'P 1'
#
loop_
_entity.id
_entity.type
_entity.pdbx_description
1 polymer ?
#
loop_
_entity_poly.entity_id
_entity_poly.type
_entity_poly.pdbx_seq_one_letter_code
_entity_poly.pdbx_strand_id
1 'polypeptide(L)'
;WKTVCPLTGSDGRNQLTDWAQNNILTQTPERSVQLPKSEPLITLDEVWFRYEKDTPDILKSVSMKAYPGELLCILGGNGTGKSTTLGVLSGVRKPYRGKFTCGAKKVTALPQNPQMLLVKKNVREELLSVFPGKKLHEVADKIGEMVALCRLEGLLDRHPYDLSGGEQQRT
;
A
#
# COMPACT_ATOMS: atom_id res chain seq x y z
N TRP A 1 -7.54 4.11 32.67
CA TRP A 1 -7.34 2.67 32.54
C TRP A 1 -6.71 2.16 33.85
N LYS A 2 -7.53 1.50 34.70
CA LYS A 2 -7.09 0.85 35.94
C LYS A 2 -7.20 -0.69 35.84
N THR A 3 -7.19 -1.22 34.64
CA THR A 3 -7.37 -2.64 34.36
C THR A 3 -6.05 -3.34 34.06
N VAL A 4 -5.94 -4.57 34.47
CA VAL A 4 -4.80 -5.47 34.18
C VAL A 4 -4.60 -5.52 32.67
N CYS A 5 -3.34 -5.36 32.20
CA CYS A 5 -3.01 -5.47 30.79
C CYS A 5 -3.44 -6.85 30.26
N PRO A 6 -4.21 -6.91 29.15
CA PRO A 6 -4.63 -8.18 28.59
C PRO A 6 -3.41 -8.98 28.13
N LEU A 7 -3.34 -10.23 28.54
CA LEU A 7 -2.23 -11.14 28.17
C LEU A 7 -2.50 -11.89 26.86
N THR A 8 -3.76 -11.98 26.47
CA THR A 8 -4.17 -12.66 25.23
C THR A 8 -5.06 -11.75 24.37
N GLY A 9 -5.15 -12.06 23.08
CA GLY A 9 -6.05 -11.34 22.17
C GLY A 9 -7.53 -11.52 22.55
N SER A 10 -7.90 -12.61 23.22
CA SER A 10 -9.24 -12.86 23.76
C SER A 10 -9.54 -11.91 24.91
N ASP A 11 -8.60 -11.77 25.86
CA ASP A 11 -8.77 -10.88 27.02
C ASP A 11 -8.89 -9.41 26.56
N GLY A 12 -8.07 -8.99 25.60
CA GLY A 12 -8.16 -7.65 25.02
C GLY A 12 -9.50 -7.38 24.36
N ARG A 13 -10.03 -8.35 23.63
CA ARG A 13 -11.35 -8.24 23.00
C ARG A 13 -12.45 -8.11 24.04
N ASN A 14 -12.45 -8.95 25.07
CA ASN A 14 -13.44 -8.92 26.14
C ASN A 14 -13.41 -7.57 26.87
N GLN A 15 -12.22 -7.09 27.25
CA GLN A 15 -12.07 -5.77 27.88
C GLN A 15 -12.58 -4.62 27.02
N LEU A 16 -12.31 -4.65 25.70
CA LEU A 16 -12.84 -3.65 24.78
C LEU A 16 -14.36 -3.72 24.64
N THR A 17 -14.92 -4.93 24.63
CA THR A 17 -16.37 -5.14 24.57
C THR A 17 -17.05 -4.61 25.81
N ASP A 18 -16.54 -4.95 27.00
CA ASP A 18 -17.07 -4.46 28.28
C ASP A 18 -16.96 -2.93 28.39
N TRP A 19 -15.83 -2.38 27.95
CA TRP A 19 -15.63 -0.95 27.92
C TRP A 19 -16.62 -0.26 26.97
N ALA A 20 -16.83 -0.80 25.77
CA ALA A 20 -17.76 -0.23 24.77
C ALA A 20 -19.23 -0.31 25.24
N GLN A 21 -19.61 -1.33 26.00
CA GLN A 21 -20.95 -1.45 26.59
C GLN A 21 -21.21 -0.43 27.71
N ASN A 22 -20.15 -0.09 28.47
CA ASN A 22 -20.25 0.81 29.61
C ASN A 22 -19.91 2.27 29.30
N ASN A 23 -19.49 2.58 28.09
CA ASN A 23 -19.16 3.94 27.66
C ASN A 23 -19.97 4.32 26.43
N ILE A 24 -20.52 5.53 26.43
CA ILE A 24 -21.17 6.10 25.25
C ILE A 24 -20.07 6.39 24.22
N LEU A 25 -20.02 5.55 23.18
CA LEU A 25 -19.19 5.87 22.02
C LEU A 25 -19.83 7.05 21.30
N THR A 26 -19.23 8.23 21.41
CA THR A 26 -19.66 9.38 20.63
C THR A 26 -19.51 8.99 19.15
N GLN A 27 -20.62 8.90 18.44
CA GLN A 27 -20.59 8.68 17.00
C GLN A 27 -19.80 9.83 16.37
N THR A 28 -18.73 9.49 15.72
CA THR A 28 -17.99 10.47 14.90
C THR A 28 -19.00 11.00 13.87
N PRO A 29 -19.23 12.33 13.77
CA PRO A 29 -20.16 12.84 12.79
C PRO A 29 -19.77 12.34 11.41
N GLU A 30 -20.74 11.74 10.71
CA GLU A 30 -20.53 11.32 9.32
C GLU A 30 -20.11 12.56 8.52
N ARG A 31 -18.82 12.62 8.19
CA ARG A 31 -18.37 13.57 7.19
C ARG A 31 -18.96 13.12 5.87
N SER A 32 -19.89 13.91 5.35
CA SER A 32 -20.33 13.75 3.96
C SER A 32 -19.10 13.85 3.07
N VAL A 33 -18.63 12.71 2.57
CA VAL A 33 -17.55 12.66 1.58
C VAL A 33 -18.16 13.21 0.30
N GLN A 34 -17.85 14.47 -0.03
CA GLN A 34 -18.18 15.00 -1.34
C GLN A 34 -17.29 14.25 -2.35
N LEU A 35 -17.93 13.41 -3.14
CA LEU A 35 -17.23 12.75 -4.24
C LEU A 35 -16.64 13.83 -5.17
N PRO A 36 -15.37 13.66 -5.60
CA PRO A 36 -14.77 14.60 -6.54
C PRO A 36 -15.63 14.72 -7.79
N LYS A 37 -15.81 15.95 -8.29
CA LYS A 37 -16.53 16.21 -9.55
C LYS A 37 -15.74 15.79 -10.80
N SER A 38 -14.60 15.15 -10.63
CA SER A 38 -13.73 14.68 -11.72
C SER A 38 -14.06 13.26 -12.16
N GLU A 39 -13.69 12.91 -13.38
CA GLU A 39 -13.73 11.52 -13.84
C GLU A 39 -12.79 10.64 -13.00
N PRO A 40 -13.19 9.39 -12.71
CA PRO A 40 -12.34 8.47 -11.96
C PRO A 40 -11.05 8.17 -12.72
N LEU A 41 -9.92 8.22 -12.02
CA LEU A 41 -8.61 7.88 -12.57
C LEU A 41 -8.43 6.37 -12.74
N ILE A 42 -9.01 5.60 -11.81
CA ILE A 42 -8.98 4.13 -11.80
C ILE A 42 -10.40 3.63 -11.60
N THR A 43 -10.81 2.63 -12.40
CA THR A 43 -12.10 1.96 -12.25
C THR A 43 -11.90 0.45 -12.35
N LEU A 44 -12.41 -0.29 -11.36
CA LEU A 44 -12.74 -1.70 -11.46
C LEU A 44 -14.25 -1.83 -11.60
N ASP A 45 -14.70 -2.62 -12.55
CA ASP A 45 -16.11 -2.89 -12.82
C ASP A 45 -16.35 -4.39 -12.93
N GLU A 46 -17.02 -4.92 -11.91
CA GLU A 46 -17.33 -6.36 -11.75
C GLU A 46 -16.12 -7.28 -11.96
N VAL A 47 -14.96 -6.93 -11.39
CA VAL A 47 -13.71 -7.64 -11.60
C VAL A 47 -13.67 -8.95 -10.83
N TRP A 48 -13.29 -10.01 -11.55
CA TRP A 48 -13.04 -11.34 -11.00
C TRP A 48 -11.59 -11.74 -11.24
N PHE A 49 -10.98 -12.33 -10.22
CA PHE A 49 -9.60 -12.78 -10.32
C PHE A 49 -9.37 -14.08 -9.53
N ARG A 50 -8.59 -14.98 -10.10
CA ARG A 50 -8.01 -16.17 -9.49
C ARG A 50 -6.58 -16.35 -9.99
N TYR A 51 -5.76 -17.05 -9.21
CA TYR A 51 -4.35 -17.26 -9.56
C TYR A 51 -4.20 -18.29 -10.66
N GLU A 52 -4.95 -19.38 -10.60
CA GLU A 52 -4.94 -20.47 -11.57
C GLU A 52 -6.36 -20.84 -11.96
N LYS A 53 -6.53 -21.47 -13.13
CA LYS A 53 -7.83 -21.76 -13.71
C LYS A 53 -8.74 -22.59 -12.81
N ASP A 54 -8.14 -23.52 -12.04
CA ASP A 54 -8.88 -24.48 -11.21
C ASP A 54 -8.84 -24.10 -9.71
N THR A 55 -8.41 -22.88 -9.38
CA THR A 55 -8.40 -22.36 -7.99
C THR A 55 -9.63 -21.51 -7.71
N PRO A 56 -10.03 -21.39 -6.43
CA PRO A 56 -11.12 -20.50 -6.04
C PRO A 56 -10.86 -19.04 -6.40
N ASP A 57 -11.93 -18.32 -6.73
CA ASP A 57 -11.85 -16.89 -6.99
C ASP A 57 -11.49 -16.12 -5.74
N ILE A 58 -10.44 -15.32 -5.83
CA ILE A 58 -9.98 -14.42 -4.78
C ILE A 58 -10.73 -13.09 -4.85
N LEU A 59 -10.93 -12.55 -6.05
CA LEU A 59 -11.81 -11.41 -6.27
C LEU A 59 -13.08 -11.89 -6.94
N LYS A 60 -14.22 -11.46 -6.40
CA LYS A 60 -15.55 -11.86 -6.86
C LYS A 60 -16.39 -10.61 -7.08
N SER A 61 -16.54 -10.21 -8.35
CA SER A 61 -17.37 -9.06 -8.76
C SER A 61 -16.99 -7.76 -8.03
N VAL A 62 -15.68 -7.47 -7.92
CA VAL A 62 -15.21 -6.28 -7.22
C VAL A 62 -15.39 -5.06 -8.13
N SER A 63 -16.12 -4.06 -7.61
CA SER A 63 -16.31 -2.77 -8.27
C SER A 63 -15.83 -1.67 -7.35
N MET A 64 -15.00 -0.75 -7.87
CA MET A 64 -14.50 0.41 -7.13
C MET A 64 -14.01 1.49 -8.08
N LYS A 65 -13.95 2.72 -7.58
CA LYS A 65 -13.42 3.87 -8.32
C LYS A 65 -12.44 4.61 -7.42
N ALA A 66 -11.37 5.13 -8.00
CA ALA A 66 -10.44 6.03 -7.34
C ALA A 66 -10.26 7.28 -8.18
N TYR A 67 -10.21 8.43 -7.52
CA TYR A 67 -10.21 9.75 -8.13
C TYR A 67 -8.86 10.44 -7.97
N PRO A 68 -8.53 11.42 -8.82
CA PRO A 68 -7.31 12.20 -8.65
C PRO A 68 -7.24 12.88 -7.28
N GLY A 69 -6.10 12.76 -6.60
CA GLY A 69 -5.87 13.34 -5.27
C GLY A 69 -6.53 12.59 -4.10
N GLU A 70 -7.20 11.47 -4.36
CA GLU A 70 -7.87 10.67 -3.34
C GLU A 70 -6.88 9.74 -2.62
N LEU A 71 -7.04 9.60 -1.30
CA LEU A 71 -6.44 8.54 -0.50
C LEU A 71 -7.50 7.46 -0.25
N LEU A 72 -7.40 6.35 -0.97
CA LEU A 72 -8.32 5.23 -0.86
C LEU A 72 -7.73 4.10 -0.01
N CYS A 73 -8.42 3.71 1.05
CA CYS A 73 -8.00 2.62 1.93
C CYS A 73 -8.82 1.35 1.67
N ILE A 74 -8.13 0.21 1.45
CA ILE A 74 -8.75 -1.12 1.34
C ILE A 74 -8.57 -1.84 2.66
N LEU A 75 -9.67 -2.03 3.40
CA LEU A 75 -9.69 -2.66 4.71
C LEU A 75 -10.27 -4.08 4.64
N GLY A 76 -9.86 -4.94 5.56
CA GLY A 76 -10.36 -6.31 5.65
C GLY A 76 -9.40 -7.24 6.38
N GLY A 77 -9.86 -8.42 6.77
CA GLY A 77 -9.06 -9.48 7.40
C GLY A 77 -7.97 -10.06 6.50
N ASN A 78 -7.18 -10.99 7.04
CA ASN A 78 -6.20 -11.71 6.22
C ASN A 78 -6.91 -12.64 5.23
N GLY A 79 -6.37 -12.78 4.03
CA GLY A 79 -6.94 -13.63 2.98
C GLY A 79 -8.12 -13.03 2.20
N THR A 80 -8.58 -11.81 2.51
CA THR A 80 -9.74 -11.18 1.83
C THR A 80 -9.44 -10.60 0.45
N GLY A 81 -8.23 -10.80 -0.09
CA GLY A 81 -7.88 -10.35 -1.44
C GLY A 81 -7.33 -8.92 -1.54
N LYS A 82 -7.02 -8.22 -0.43
CA LYS A 82 -6.46 -6.84 -0.46
C LYS A 82 -5.23 -6.70 -1.35
N SER A 83 -4.20 -7.52 -1.10
CA SER A 83 -2.97 -7.50 -1.90
C SER A 83 -3.20 -7.92 -3.35
N THR A 84 -4.18 -8.79 -3.61
CA THR A 84 -4.59 -9.18 -4.95
C THR A 84 -5.27 -8.01 -5.67
N THR A 85 -6.14 -7.28 -4.98
CA THR A 85 -6.77 -6.06 -5.53
C THR A 85 -5.72 -5.01 -5.87
N LEU A 86 -4.74 -4.76 -4.97
CA LEU A 86 -3.63 -3.85 -5.27
C LEU A 86 -2.80 -4.33 -6.47
N GLY A 87 -2.60 -5.65 -6.62
CA GLY A 87 -1.93 -6.22 -7.78
C GLY A 87 -2.69 -6.01 -9.09
N VAL A 88 -4.03 -5.99 -9.06
CA VAL A 88 -4.85 -5.64 -10.23
C VAL A 88 -4.77 -4.14 -10.50
N LEU A 89 -4.90 -3.30 -9.46
CA LEU A 89 -4.83 -1.84 -9.59
C LEU A 89 -3.47 -1.36 -10.12
N SER A 90 -2.38 -2.03 -9.75
CA SER A 90 -1.03 -1.73 -10.27
C SER A 90 -0.75 -2.32 -11.66
N GLY A 91 -1.68 -3.09 -12.24
CA GLY A 91 -1.51 -3.72 -13.54
C GLY A 91 -0.59 -4.95 -13.55
N VAL A 92 -0.04 -5.36 -12.41
CA VAL A 92 0.78 -6.57 -12.25
C VAL A 92 -0.06 -7.83 -12.48
N ARG A 93 -1.36 -7.77 -12.14
CA ARG A 93 -2.29 -8.88 -12.30
C ARG A 93 -3.42 -8.49 -13.25
N LYS A 94 -3.78 -9.40 -14.16
CA LYS A 94 -4.88 -9.18 -15.09
C LYS A 94 -6.11 -9.98 -14.63
N PRO A 95 -7.27 -9.34 -14.43
CA PRO A 95 -8.50 -10.05 -14.14
C PRO A 95 -8.93 -10.89 -15.36
N TYR A 96 -9.55 -12.02 -15.11
CA TYR A 96 -10.07 -12.85 -16.22
C TYR A 96 -11.51 -12.47 -16.63
N ARG A 97 -12.21 -11.70 -15.79
CA ARG A 97 -13.55 -11.20 -16.04
C ARG A 97 -13.74 -9.83 -15.40
N GLY A 98 -14.64 -9.02 -15.97
CA GLY A 98 -14.86 -7.63 -15.58
C GLY A 98 -13.98 -6.68 -16.37
N LYS A 99 -14.03 -5.40 -16.02
CA LYS A 99 -13.28 -4.35 -16.72
C LYS A 99 -12.38 -3.58 -15.73
N PHE A 100 -11.14 -3.40 -16.12
CA PHE A 100 -10.19 -2.53 -15.42
C PHE A 100 -9.77 -1.39 -16.35
N THR A 101 -9.88 -0.16 -15.88
CA THR A 101 -9.39 1.03 -16.59
C THR A 101 -8.53 1.86 -15.68
N CYS A 102 -7.42 2.38 -16.21
CA CYS A 102 -6.50 3.26 -15.52
C CYS A 102 -6.06 4.38 -16.47
N GLY A 103 -6.35 5.62 -16.10
CA GLY A 103 -5.94 6.83 -16.81
C GLY A 103 -4.60 7.40 -16.33
N ALA A 104 -3.96 6.79 -15.34
CA ALA A 104 -2.66 7.26 -14.83
C ALA A 104 -1.54 6.99 -15.84
N LYS A 105 -0.68 7.99 -16.06
CA LYS A 105 0.51 7.87 -16.93
C LYS A 105 1.57 6.94 -16.34
N LYS A 106 1.65 6.87 -15.02
CA LYS A 106 2.58 6.02 -14.27
C LYS A 106 1.84 5.42 -13.08
N VAL A 107 2.01 4.14 -12.83
CA VAL A 107 1.50 3.44 -11.65
C VAL A 107 2.69 2.76 -10.98
N THR A 108 2.81 2.95 -9.66
CA THR A 108 3.82 2.27 -8.86
C THR A 108 3.13 1.52 -7.72
N ALA A 109 3.73 0.44 -7.28
CA ALA A 109 3.24 -0.34 -6.14
C ALA A 109 4.40 -0.69 -5.23
N LEU A 110 4.22 -0.47 -3.93
CA LEU A 110 5.14 -0.92 -2.91
C LEU A 110 4.64 -2.28 -2.38
N PRO A 111 5.39 -3.39 -2.56
CA PRO A 111 5.00 -4.68 -2.03
C PRO A 111 5.13 -4.71 -0.50
N GLN A 112 4.44 -5.67 0.13
CA GLN A 112 4.52 -5.88 1.57
C GLN A 112 5.95 -6.21 2.04
N ASN A 113 6.70 -6.93 1.22
CA ASN A 113 8.13 -7.15 1.45
C ASN A 113 8.94 -6.29 0.48
N PRO A 114 9.52 -5.15 0.94
CA PRO A 114 10.31 -4.25 0.10
C PRO A 114 11.60 -4.88 -0.43
N GLN A 115 12.14 -5.89 0.25
CA GLN A 115 13.37 -6.60 -0.18
C GLN A 115 13.26 -7.18 -1.59
N MET A 116 12.04 -7.49 -2.05
CA MET A 116 11.81 -7.99 -3.41
C MET A 116 12.17 -6.97 -4.50
N LEU A 117 12.25 -5.70 -4.17
CA LEU A 117 12.59 -4.61 -5.08
C LEU A 117 14.07 -4.21 -5.01
N LEU A 118 14.74 -4.53 -3.89
CA LEU A 118 16.10 -4.09 -3.60
C LEU A 118 17.11 -5.09 -4.18
N VAL A 119 17.75 -4.73 -5.28
CA VAL A 119 18.63 -5.62 -6.07
C VAL A 119 20.06 -5.09 -6.24
N LYS A 120 20.34 -3.86 -5.77
CA LYS A 120 21.65 -3.23 -5.90
C LYS A 120 22.54 -3.47 -4.69
N LYS A 121 23.83 -3.16 -4.82
CA LYS A 121 24.82 -3.38 -3.76
C LYS A 121 24.70 -2.39 -2.60
N ASN A 122 24.18 -1.20 -2.86
CA ASN A 122 24.01 -0.17 -1.85
C ASN A 122 22.80 0.72 -2.18
N VAL A 123 22.33 1.48 -1.19
CA VAL A 123 21.17 2.36 -1.32
C VAL A 123 21.36 3.42 -2.41
N ARG A 124 22.58 3.96 -2.56
CA ARG A 124 22.88 4.94 -3.61
C ARG A 124 22.63 4.38 -5.01
N GLU A 125 23.04 3.15 -5.27
CA GLU A 125 22.81 2.48 -6.55
C GLU A 125 21.32 2.16 -6.76
N GLU A 126 20.56 1.82 -5.69
CA GLU A 126 19.10 1.64 -5.79
C GLU A 126 18.43 2.94 -6.23
N LEU A 127 18.74 4.06 -5.57
CA LEU A 127 18.18 5.37 -5.93
C LEU A 127 18.57 5.80 -7.34
N LEU A 128 19.82 5.53 -7.76
CA LEU A 128 20.27 5.83 -9.12
C LEU A 128 19.54 4.97 -10.17
N SER A 129 19.15 3.75 -9.83
CA SER A 129 18.48 2.82 -10.75
C SER A 129 17.12 3.32 -11.23
N VAL A 130 16.50 4.26 -10.49
CA VAL A 130 15.24 4.93 -10.87
C VAL A 130 15.43 5.86 -12.07
N PHE A 131 16.68 6.20 -12.41
CA PHE A 131 17.05 7.08 -13.53
C PHE A 131 17.85 6.32 -14.58
N PRO A 132 17.23 5.41 -15.36
CA PRO A 132 17.96 4.57 -16.31
C PRO A 132 18.71 5.41 -17.34
N GLY A 133 19.97 5.06 -17.59
CA GLY A 133 20.85 5.74 -18.54
C GLY A 133 21.42 7.08 -18.05
N LYS A 134 21.11 7.51 -16.82
CA LYS A 134 21.68 8.72 -16.22
C LYS A 134 22.87 8.40 -15.33
N LYS A 135 23.83 9.31 -15.28
CA LYS A 135 24.95 9.28 -14.34
C LYS A 135 24.60 10.03 -13.07
N LEU A 136 25.24 9.68 -11.94
CA LEU A 136 24.95 10.28 -10.64
C LEU A 136 25.00 11.81 -10.66
N HIS A 137 25.99 12.42 -11.32
CA HIS A 137 26.13 13.88 -11.39
C HIS A 137 25.00 14.59 -12.16
N GLU A 138 24.29 13.87 -13.04
CA GLU A 138 23.14 14.43 -13.79
C GLU A 138 21.84 14.46 -12.94
N VAL A 139 21.78 13.68 -11.89
CA VAL A 139 20.59 13.50 -11.07
C VAL A 139 20.87 13.70 -9.56
N ALA A 140 22.06 14.22 -9.23
CA ALA A 140 22.50 14.38 -7.84
C ALA A 140 21.53 15.18 -6.98
N ASP A 141 21.01 16.28 -7.49
CA ASP A 141 20.05 17.13 -6.76
C ASP A 141 18.75 16.37 -6.46
N LYS A 142 18.20 15.64 -7.45
CA LYS A 142 17.00 14.84 -7.28
C LYS A 142 17.18 13.70 -6.29
N ILE A 143 18.34 13.04 -6.34
CA ILE A 143 18.67 12.00 -5.36
C ILE A 143 18.84 12.63 -3.97
N GLY A 144 19.46 13.80 -3.87
CA GLY A 144 19.58 14.54 -2.61
C GLY A 144 18.23 14.89 -2.00
N GLU A 145 17.29 15.38 -2.79
CA GLU A 145 15.92 15.63 -2.36
C GLU A 145 15.21 14.35 -1.87
N MET A 146 15.35 13.24 -2.58
CA MET A 146 14.79 11.95 -2.16
C MET A 146 15.40 11.45 -0.86
N VAL A 147 16.72 11.55 -0.72
CA VAL A 147 17.47 11.18 0.52
C VAL A 147 16.96 11.98 1.72
N ALA A 148 16.82 13.29 1.57
CA ALA A 148 16.31 14.15 2.64
C ALA A 148 14.83 13.83 2.96
N LEU A 149 13.99 13.69 1.95
CA LEU A 149 12.55 13.36 2.12
C LEU A 149 12.37 12.02 2.85
N CYS A 150 13.15 11.01 2.46
CA CYS A 150 13.04 9.64 2.97
C CYS A 150 13.92 9.40 4.22
N ARG A 151 14.67 10.39 4.69
CA ARG A 151 15.61 10.30 5.84
C ARG A 151 16.59 9.14 5.67
N LEU A 152 17.30 9.13 4.55
CA LEU A 152 18.28 8.10 4.19
C LEU A 152 19.73 8.60 4.35
N GLU A 153 19.94 9.76 4.98
CA GLU A 153 21.26 10.30 5.27
C GLU A 153 22.08 9.30 6.11
N GLY A 154 23.31 9.07 5.72
CA GLY A 154 24.19 8.09 6.38
C GLY A 154 23.92 6.62 6.04
N LEU A 155 22.91 6.32 5.21
CA LEU A 155 22.57 4.96 4.79
C LEU A 155 22.98 4.64 3.34
N LEU A 156 23.40 5.66 2.58
CA LEU A 156 23.62 5.55 1.13
C LEU A 156 24.62 4.48 0.70
N ASP A 157 25.63 4.23 1.50
CA ASP A 157 26.69 3.28 1.21
C ASP A 157 26.47 1.92 1.88
N ARG A 158 25.35 1.76 2.63
CA ARG A 158 24.96 0.48 3.23
C ARG A 158 24.33 -0.44 2.21
N HIS A 159 24.49 -1.75 2.43
CA HIS A 159 23.73 -2.73 1.67
C HIS A 159 22.25 -2.67 2.05
N PRO A 160 21.30 -2.72 1.11
CA PRO A 160 19.86 -2.60 1.42
C PRO A 160 19.37 -3.63 2.43
N TYR A 161 19.94 -4.82 2.48
CA TYR A 161 19.54 -5.86 3.43
C TYR A 161 20.06 -5.63 4.86
N ASP A 162 21.03 -4.74 5.05
CA ASP A 162 21.52 -4.33 6.37
C ASP A 162 20.66 -3.23 7.01
N LEU A 163 19.63 -2.77 6.30
CA LEU A 163 18.69 -1.77 6.75
C LEU A 163 17.56 -2.40 7.56
N SER A 164 17.03 -1.66 8.52
CA SER A 164 15.77 -2.02 9.19
C SER A 164 14.61 -2.06 8.17
N GLY A 165 13.54 -2.79 8.50
CA GLY A 165 12.37 -2.89 7.61
C GLY A 165 11.77 -1.54 7.22
N GLY A 166 11.75 -0.58 8.15
CA GLY A 166 11.28 0.79 7.87
C GLY A 166 12.23 1.58 6.95
N GLU A 167 13.53 1.39 7.08
CA GLU A 167 14.52 2.00 6.18
C GLU A 167 14.45 1.41 4.78
N GLN A 168 14.27 0.08 4.67
CA GLN A 168 14.05 -0.60 3.38
C GLN A 168 12.79 -0.09 2.67
N GLN A 169 11.71 0.18 3.40
CA GLN A 169 10.48 0.74 2.82
C GLN A 169 10.64 2.18 2.34
N ARG A 170 11.57 2.92 2.91
CA ARG A 170 11.86 4.30 2.49
C ARG A 170 12.90 4.41 1.37
N THR A 171 13.68 3.35 1.17
CA THR A 171 14.61 3.20 0.04
C THR A 171 13.88 2.87 -1.25
#